data_14caba0adc1786fa3a880adf6eb4aaf4
#
_entry.id   14caba0adc1786fa3a880adf6eb4aaf4
#
_cell.length_a   1.000
_cell.length_b   1.000
_cell.length_c   1.000
_cell.angle_alpha   90.00
_cell.angle_beta   90.00
_cell.angle_gamma   90.00
#
_symmetry.space_group_name_H-M   'P 1'
#
loop_
_entity.id
_entity.type
_entity.pdbx_description
1 polymer ?
#
loop_
_entity_poly.entity_id
_entity_poly.type
_entity_poly.pdbx_seq_one_letter_code
_entity_poly.pdbx_strand_id
1 'polypeptide(L)'
;MSVLVNKNSRVIVQGFTGSEGTFHATQMIEFGTNVVGGVTPGKGGSSHLDRPVFNTVSDAVAQTQADTSIIFVPPAFAADAIMEAAEAGIKVIVCITEGIPVNDMVKAKEYIKAFETRLIGPNCPGVITAGEAKVGIMPGFVFKKGKIGIVSKSGTLTYEAADQVAKAGMGITTAIGIGGDPIIGTTTREAVELLMNDPETEGIVMIGEIGGNLEAIAARWIKENGTKPVVGFIAGETAPKGRTMGHAGAIVGGADDTAEAKKRIMSECGIHVVDSPAQIGAKMAEVLGI
;
A
#
# COMPACT_ATOMS: atom_id res chain seq x y z
N MET A 1 -5.19 4.61 17.06
CA MET A 1 -5.02 3.18 16.64
C MET A 1 -4.53 3.20 15.21
N SER A 2 -3.43 2.54 14.92
CA SER A 2 -2.85 2.49 13.58
C SER A 2 -3.73 1.66 12.63
N VAL A 3 -3.74 2.07 11.38
CA VAL A 3 -4.49 1.39 10.30
C VAL A 3 -3.64 0.25 9.74
N LEU A 4 -4.20 -0.97 9.66
CA LEU A 4 -3.62 -2.20 9.08
C LEU A 4 -2.47 -2.80 9.87
N VAL A 5 -1.38 -2.07 10.12
CA VAL A 5 -0.17 -2.57 10.79
C VAL A 5 0.28 -1.65 11.93
N ASN A 6 0.81 -2.23 12.99
CA ASN A 6 1.29 -1.51 14.17
C ASN A 6 2.44 -2.27 14.87
N LYS A 7 2.93 -1.74 15.97
CA LYS A 7 4.02 -2.34 16.76
C LYS A 7 3.75 -3.76 17.28
N ASN A 8 2.46 -4.17 17.32
CA ASN A 8 2.06 -5.50 17.78
C ASN A 8 1.86 -6.48 16.62
N SER A 9 1.85 -6.01 15.37
CA SER A 9 1.72 -6.87 14.18
C SER A 9 2.84 -7.88 14.13
N ARG A 10 2.51 -9.16 13.98
CA ARG A 10 3.46 -10.27 13.92
C ARG A 10 3.68 -10.66 12.47
N VAL A 11 4.78 -10.19 11.90
CA VAL A 11 5.04 -10.26 10.47
C VAL A 11 5.86 -11.46 10.09
N ILE A 12 5.41 -12.22 9.09
CA ILE A 12 6.22 -13.24 8.39
C ILE A 12 6.55 -12.77 6.97
N VAL A 13 7.69 -13.24 6.46
CA VAL A 13 8.17 -12.89 5.12
C VAL A 13 8.14 -14.13 4.24
N GLN A 14 7.34 -14.14 3.18
CA GLN A 14 7.39 -15.18 2.15
C GLN A 14 8.47 -14.84 1.11
N GLY A 15 9.31 -15.83 0.77
CA GLY A 15 10.55 -15.60 0.03
C GLY A 15 11.70 -15.11 0.92
N PHE A 16 11.65 -15.41 2.20
CA PHE A 16 12.49 -14.86 3.27
C PHE A 16 14.00 -14.99 3.03
N THR A 17 14.45 -16.11 2.49
CA THR A 17 15.89 -16.37 2.25
C THR A 17 16.35 -15.95 0.85
N GLY A 18 15.48 -15.35 0.04
CA GLY A 18 15.85 -14.71 -1.22
C GLY A 18 16.53 -13.36 -1.01
N SER A 19 17.17 -12.80 -2.04
CA SER A 19 17.88 -11.50 -1.95
C SER A 19 16.96 -10.38 -1.47
N GLU A 20 15.82 -10.20 -2.13
CA GLU A 20 14.83 -9.17 -1.80
C GLU A 20 14.21 -9.40 -0.42
N GLY A 21 13.80 -10.65 -0.13
CA GLY A 21 13.25 -11.01 1.18
C GLY A 21 14.24 -10.73 2.31
N THR A 22 15.52 -11.09 2.15
CA THR A 22 16.58 -10.82 3.12
C THR A 22 16.80 -9.31 3.31
N PHE A 23 16.99 -8.58 2.23
CA PHE A 23 17.28 -7.14 2.28
C PHE A 23 16.15 -6.36 2.96
N HIS A 24 14.92 -6.56 2.51
CA HIS A 24 13.79 -5.81 3.04
C HIS A 24 13.36 -6.28 4.44
N ALA A 25 13.52 -7.56 4.78
CA ALA A 25 13.32 -8.04 6.16
C ALA A 25 14.31 -7.37 7.12
N THR A 26 15.59 -7.26 6.75
CA THR A 26 16.59 -6.53 7.53
C THR A 26 16.14 -5.09 7.78
N GLN A 27 15.73 -4.38 6.73
CA GLN A 27 15.24 -3.01 6.83
C GLN A 27 13.96 -2.85 7.67
N MET A 28 13.06 -3.86 7.66
CA MET A 28 11.89 -3.89 8.52
C MET A 28 12.26 -4.10 9.98
N ILE A 29 13.19 -5.02 10.27
CA ILE A 29 13.70 -5.29 11.63
C ILE A 29 14.40 -4.04 12.18
N GLU A 30 15.26 -3.39 11.40
CA GLU A 30 15.94 -2.14 11.77
C GLU A 30 14.96 -0.99 12.06
N PHE A 31 13.83 -0.94 11.35
CA PHE A 31 12.76 0.03 11.62
C PHE A 31 12.00 -0.25 12.93
N GLY A 32 12.12 -1.45 13.48
CA GLY A 32 11.41 -1.89 14.68
C GLY A 32 10.17 -2.75 14.42
N THR A 33 9.96 -3.19 13.16
CA THR A 33 8.87 -4.12 12.82
C THR A 33 9.11 -5.48 13.47
N ASN A 34 8.10 -6.04 14.07
CA ASN A 34 8.15 -7.35 14.72
C ASN A 34 8.07 -8.48 13.68
N VAL A 35 9.19 -8.73 12.97
CA VAL A 35 9.35 -9.86 12.06
C VAL A 35 9.58 -11.12 12.91
N VAL A 36 8.64 -12.04 12.91
CA VAL A 36 8.65 -13.24 13.77
C VAL A 36 9.17 -14.51 13.08
N GLY A 37 9.34 -14.46 11.75
CA GLY A 37 9.85 -15.59 10.96
C GLY A 37 9.67 -15.37 9.48
N GLY A 38 9.93 -16.39 8.69
CA GLY A 38 9.67 -16.35 7.26
C GLY A 38 9.46 -17.71 6.65
N VAL A 39 8.97 -17.71 5.42
CA VAL A 39 8.64 -18.93 4.68
C VAL A 39 9.52 -19.02 3.44
N THR A 40 10.21 -20.16 3.31
CA THR A 40 10.92 -20.55 2.09
C THR A 40 10.80 -22.07 1.96
N PRO A 41 10.00 -22.59 1.02
CA PRO A 41 9.83 -24.02 0.83
C PRO A 41 11.17 -24.74 0.66
N GLY A 42 11.33 -25.88 1.35
CA GLY A 42 12.55 -26.67 1.37
C GLY A 42 13.65 -26.19 2.34
N LYS A 43 13.45 -25.05 3.04
CA LYS A 43 14.40 -24.53 4.04
C LYS A 43 13.83 -24.49 5.47
N GLY A 44 12.65 -25.09 5.69
CA GLY A 44 12.05 -25.20 7.02
C GLY A 44 12.98 -25.86 8.04
N GLY A 45 12.93 -25.37 9.26
CA GLY A 45 13.81 -25.82 10.35
C GLY A 45 15.17 -25.12 10.41
N SER A 46 15.51 -24.26 9.43
CA SER A 46 16.69 -23.39 9.47
C SER A 46 16.40 -22.06 10.17
N SER A 47 17.43 -21.27 10.39
CA SER A 47 17.35 -19.89 10.88
C SER A 47 17.89 -18.92 9.86
N HIS A 48 17.26 -17.73 9.73
CA HIS A 48 17.69 -16.64 8.87
C HIS A 48 17.39 -15.30 9.55
N LEU A 49 18.35 -14.38 9.58
CA LEU A 49 18.26 -13.12 10.33
C LEU A 49 17.81 -13.32 11.80
N ASP A 50 18.32 -14.36 12.45
CA ASP A 50 17.96 -14.79 13.81
C ASP A 50 16.46 -15.07 13.98
N ARG A 51 15.78 -15.49 12.93
CA ARG A 51 14.35 -15.86 12.91
C ARG A 51 14.17 -17.24 12.29
N PRO A 52 13.15 -17.99 12.73
CA PRO A 52 12.86 -19.32 12.18
C PRO A 52 12.39 -19.22 10.73
N VAL A 53 12.78 -20.20 9.94
CA VAL A 53 12.31 -20.40 8.56
C VAL A 53 11.39 -21.62 8.53
N PHE A 54 10.25 -21.46 7.84
CA PHE A 54 9.21 -22.48 7.69
C PHE A 54 9.06 -22.90 6.23
N ASN A 55 8.49 -24.09 6.00
CA ASN A 55 8.16 -24.54 4.66
C ASN A 55 6.83 -23.99 4.17
N THR A 56 5.87 -23.72 5.07
CA THR A 56 4.52 -23.26 4.77
C THR A 56 4.13 -22.08 5.65
N VAL A 57 3.16 -21.28 5.17
CA VAL A 57 2.57 -20.20 5.98
C VAL A 57 1.80 -20.77 7.18
N SER A 58 1.12 -21.92 7.01
CA SER A 58 0.39 -22.58 8.08
C SER A 58 1.32 -22.98 9.25
N ASP A 59 2.49 -23.56 8.95
CA ASP A 59 3.49 -23.88 9.99
C ASP A 59 4.00 -22.61 10.69
N ALA A 60 4.23 -21.54 9.93
CA ALA A 60 4.67 -20.27 10.46
C ALA A 60 3.62 -19.67 11.41
N VAL A 61 2.36 -19.64 11.01
CA VAL A 61 1.25 -19.13 11.84
C VAL A 61 1.08 -19.97 13.11
N ALA A 62 1.09 -21.30 12.99
CA ALA A 62 0.96 -22.20 14.14
C ALA A 62 2.03 -21.97 15.22
N GLN A 63 3.27 -21.69 14.81
CA GLN A 63 4.39 -21.55 15.74
C GLN A 63 4.63 -20.09 16.19
N THR A 64 4.31 -19.10 15.35
CA THR A 64 4.62 -17.70 15.64
C THR A 64 3.38 -16.86 15.91
N GLN A 65 2.17 -17.38 15.66
CA GLN A 65 0.92 -16.62 15.71
C GLN A 65 0.98 -15.34 14.81
N ALA A 66 1.62 -15.46 13.66
CA ALA A 66 1.70 -14.37 12.69
C ALA A 66 0.30 -13.96 12.22
N ASP A 67 0.07 -12.66 12.12
CA ASP A 67 -1.18 -12.05 11.64
C ASP A 67 -0.98 -11.28 10.33
N THR A 68 0.26 -11.03 9.96
CA THR A 68 0.64 -10.23 8.79
C THR A 68 1.68 -10.98 7.96
N SER A 69 1.49 -11.01 6.64
CA SER A 69 2.45 -11.61 5.70
C SER A 69 2.88 -10.59 4.65
N ILE A 70 4.19 -10.55 4.35
CA ILE A 70 4.72 -9.81 3.20
C ILE A 70 5.34 -10.77 2.20
N ILE A 71 5.08 -10.55 0.90
CA ILE A 71 5.41 -11.46 -0.19
C ILE A 71 6.46 -10.86 -1.12
N PHE A 72 7.60 -11.57 -1.24
CA PHE A 72 8.72 -11.27 -2.15
C PHE A 72 9.02 -12.45 -3.10
N VAL A 73 8.07 -13.36 -3.29
CA VAL A 73 8.27 -14.50 -4.20
C VAL A 73 8.18 -14.07 -5.67
N PRO A 74 8.78 -14.83 -6.62
CA PRO A 74 8.67 -14.51 -8.03
C PRO A 74 7.21 -14.49 -8.54
N PRO A 75 6.92 -13.72 -9.62
CA PRO A 75 5.55 -13.50 -10.12
C PRO A 75 4.73 -14.77 -10.35
N ALA A 76 5.37 -15.84 -10.86
CA ALA A 76 4.70 -17.10 -11.13
C ALA A 76 4.14 -17.83 -9.89
N PHE A 77 4.60 -17.47 -8.69
CA PHE A 77 4.22 -18.09 -7.41
C PHE A 77 3.48 -17.13 -6.48
N ALA A 78 3.39 -15.85 -6.82
CA ALA A 78 2.88 -14.84 -5.90
C ALA A 78 1.37 -14.97 -5.65
N ALA A 79 0.59 -15.37 -6.66
CA ALA A 79 -0.84 -15.62 -6.49
C ALA A 79 -1.10 -16.78 -5.52
N ASP A 80 -0.33 -17.87 -5.63
CA ASP A 80 -0.42 -19.01 -4.72
C ASP A 80 0.00 -18.61 -3.30
N ALA A 81 1.04 -17.79 -3.17
CA ALA A 81 1.49 -17.27 -1.88
C ALA A 81 0.44 -16.37 -1.20
N ILE A 82 -0.34 -15.61 -1.97
CA ILE A 82 -1.48 -14.82 -1.47
C ILE A 82 -2.57 -15.75 -0.93
N MET A 83 -2.95 -16.76 -1.71
CA MET A 83 -4.01 -17.72 -1.35
C MET A 83 -3.61 -18.54 -0.12
N GLU A 84 -2.37 -19.04 -0.06
CA GLU A 84 -1.83 -19.77 1.09
C GLU A 84 -1.86 -18.93 2.37
N ALA A 85 -1.48 -17.64 2.29
CA ALA A 85 -1.52 -16.75 3.43
C ALA A 85 -2.95 -16.51 3.95
N ALA A 86 -3.92 -16.33 3.05
CA ALA A 86 -5.32 -16.16 3.42
C ALA A 86 -5.88 -17.43 4.08
N GLU A 87 -5.62 -18.61 3.52
CA GLU A 87 -6.04 -19.91 4.06
C GLU A 87 -5.45 -20.17 5.45
N ALA A 88 -4.21 -19.75 5.67
CA ALA A 88 -3.55 -19.86 6.98
C ALA A 88 -4.07 -18.86 8.04
N GLY A 89 -5.02 -17.98 7.68
CA GLY A 89 -5.66 -17.04 8.61
C GLY A 89 -4.92 -15.71 8.80
N ILE A 90 -3.99 -15.36 7.90
CA ILE A 90 -3.32 -14.06 7.90
C ILE A 90 -4.36 -12.95 7.66
N LYS A 91 -4.34 -11.92 8.51
CA LYS A 91 -5.29 -10.79 8.46
C LYS A 91 -4.88 -9.73 7.43
N VAL A 92 -3.58 -9.46 7.30
CA VAL A 92 -3.04 -8.47 6.36
C VAL A 92 -1.98 -9.12 5.50
N ILE A 93 -2.19 -9.11 4.20
CA ILE A 93 -1.24 -9.61 3.20
C ILE A 93 -0.73 -8.41 2.41
N VAL A 94 0.59 -8.24 2.34
CA VAL A 94 1.25 -7.23 1.53
C VAL A 94 2.02 -7.93 0.41
N CYS A 95 1.61 -7.75 -0.84
CA CYS A 95 2.28 -8.35 -1.99
C CYS A 95 3.10 -7.29 -2.74
N ILE A 96 4.43 -7.39 -2.63
CA ILE A 96 5.36 -6.46 -3.30
C ILE A 96 5.55 -6.84 -4.77
N THR A 97 5.46 -8.11 -5.07
CA THR A 97 5.77 -8.68 -6.39
C THR A 97 5.04 -7.96 -7.51
N GLU A 98 5.78 -7.57 -8.53
CA GLU A 98 5.31 -7.02 -9.80
C GLU A 98 5.25 -8.11 -10.87
N GLY A 99 4.38 -7.94 -11.89
CA GLY A 99 4.33 -8.82 -13.05
C GLY A 99 3.59 -10.14 -12.83
N ILE A 100 2.73 -10.23 -11.84
CA ILE A 100 1.84 -11.38 -11.64
C ILE A 100 0.85 -11.44 -12.82
N PRO A 101 0.66 -12.59 -13.47
CA PRO A 101 -0.32 -12.72 -14.54
C PRO A 101 -1.72 -12.30 -14.10
N VAL A 102 -2.40 -11.48 -14.90
CA VAL A 102 -3.74 -10.93 -14.57
C VAL A 102 -4.73 -12.04 -14.22
N ASN A 103 -4.73 -13.14 -14.98
CA ASN A 103 -5.64 -14.26 -14.72
C ASN A 103 -5.40 -14.92 -13.35
N ASP A 104 -4.14 -14.97 -12.88
CA ASP A 104 -3.81 -15.55 -11.59
C ASP A 104 -4.23 -14.59 -10.45
N MET A 105 -4.08 -13.28 -10.66
CA MET A 105 -4.59 -12.28 -9.72
C MET A 105 -6.13 -12.26 -9.63
N VAL A 106 -6.84 -12.47 -10.75
CA VAL A 106 -8.31 -12.62 -10.72
C VAL A 106 -8.72 -13.81 -9.86
N LYS A 107 -8.04 -14.96 -10.03
CA LYS A 107 -8.30 -16.17 -9.21
C LYS A 107 -7.98 -15.93 -7.74
N ALA A 108 -6.79 -15.38 -7.45
CA ALA A 108 -6.39 -15.09 -6.06
C ALA A 108 -7.36 -14.12 -5.39
N LYS A 109 -7.75 -13.04 -6.07
CA LYS A 109 -8.70 -12.06 -5.55
C LYS A 109 -10.09 -12.65 -5.28
N GLU A 110 -10.56 -13.57 -6.13
CA GLU A 110 -11.83 -14.26 -5.89
C GLU A 110 -11.71 -15.23 -4.71
N TYR A 111 -10.60 -15.99 -4.65
CA TYR A 111 -10.35 -16.96 -3.59
C TYR A 111 -10.30 -16.33 -2.19
N ILE A 112 -9.60 -15.21 -2.04
CA ILE A 112 -9.43 -14.55 -0.74
C ILE A 112 -10.71 -13.94 -0.18
N LYS A 113 -11.79 -13.77 -0.99
CA LYS A 113 -13.10 -13.29 -0.51
C LYS A 113 -13.74 -14.21 0.54
N ALA A 114 -13.37 -15.49 0.57
CA ALA A 114 -13.86 -16.44 1.55
C ALA A 114 -13.23 -16.27 2.94
N PHE A 115 -12.21 -15.40 3.09
CA PHE A 115 -11.43 -15.24 4.30
C PHE A 115 -11.50 -13.81 4.83
N GLU A 116 -11.34 -13.66 6.14
CA GLU A 116 -11.17 -12.35 6.78
C GLU A 116 -9.75 -11.82 6.61
N THR A 117 -9.35 -11.60 5.36
CA THR A 117 -8.02 -11.10 5.01
C THR A 117 -8.11 -9.85 4.14
N ARG A 118 -7.14 -8.98 4.28
CA ARG A 118 -6.99 -7.78 3.45
C ARG A 118 -5.68 -7.86 2.68
N LEU A 119 -5.78 -7.79 1.35
CA LEU A 119 -4.63 -7.76 0.45
C LEU A 119 -4.28 -6.31 0.08
N ILE A 120 -3.01 -5.93 0.26
CA ILE A 120 -2.40 -4.70 -0.24
C ILE A 120 -1.46 -5.06 -1.38
N GLY A 121 -1.58 -4.38 -2.51
CA GLY A 121 -0.89 -4.75 -3.75
C GLY A 121 -1.72 -5.71 -4.62
N PRO A 122 -1.10 -6.38 -5.58
CA PRO A 122 0.34 -6.51 -5.86
C PRO A 122 0.98 -5.23 -6.42
N ASN A 123 2.29 -5.32 -6.74
CA ASN A 123 3.08 -4.23 -7.31
C ASN A 123 2.95 -2.94 -6.47
N CYS A 124 3.26 -3.04 -5.20
CA CYS A 124 3.08 -1.96 -4.24
C CYS A 124 4.31 -1.76 -3.33
N PRO A 125 4.50 -0.58 -2.74
CA PRO A 125 5.57 -0.35 -1.79
C PRO A 125 5.25 -0.85 -0.38
N GLY A 126 4.03 -1.33 -0.12
CA GLY A 126 3.56 -1.83 1.16
C GLY A 126 2.83 -0.79 2.02
N VAL A 127 2.91 -0.98 3.33
CA VAL A 127 2.25 -0.13 4.34
C VAL A 127 3.27 0.27 5.40
N ILE A 128 3.22 1.52 5.85
CA ILE A 128 4.01 2.01 6.97
C ILE A 128 3.13 2.83 7.93
N THR A 129 3.14 2.47 9.20
CA THR A 129 2.65 3.29 10.31
C THR A 129 3.86 3.94 10.96
N ALA A 130 3.97 5.26 10.83
CA ALA A 130 5.17 5.98 11.23
C ALA A 130 5.49 5.83 12.72
N GLY A 131 6.71 5.39 13.01
CA GLY A 131 7.19 5.12 14.38
C GLY A 131 6.66 3.83 15.02
N GLU A 132 5.93 2.98 14.28
CA GLU A 132 5.39 1.72 14.80
C GLU A 132 5.80 0.50 13.99
N ALA A 133 5.45 0.42 12.71
CA ALA A 133 5.76 -0.72 11.86
C ALA A 133 5.86 -0.33 10.39
N LYS A 134 6.79 -0.96 9.70
CA LYS A 134 6.95 -0.92 8.24
C LYS A 134 6.79 -2.34 7.70
N VAL A 135 5.81 -2.58 6.86
CA VAL A 135 5.60 -3.83 6.13
C VAL A 135 5.66 -3.52 4.65
N GLY A 136 6.87 -3.54 4.11
CA GLY A 136 7.11 -3.09 2.74
C GLY A 136 8.54 -2.61 2.50
N ILE A 137 8.70 -1.95 1.34
CA ILE A 137 9.98 -1.46 0.83
C ILE A 137 10.19 0.05 1.05
N MET A 138 9.22 0.74 1.67
CA MET A 138 9.28 2.18 1.91
C MET A 138 10.51 2.58 2.72
N PRO A 139 11.22 3.68 2.37
CA PRO A 139 12.34 4.18 3.14
C PRO A 139 11.86 4.82 4.45
N GLY A 140 12.00 4.11 5.57
CA GLY A 140 11.41 4.52 6.86
C GLY A 140 11.80 5.92 7.35
N PHE A 141 12.97 6.43 6.96
CA PHE A 141 13.49 7.70 7.42
C PHE A 141 12.72 8.94 6.91
N VAL A 142 11.93 8.82 5.83
CA VAL A 142 11.08 9.93 5.34
C VAL A 142 9.73 10.01 6.06
N PHE A 143 9.33 8.95 6.77
CA PHE A 143 8.02 8.86 7.43
C PHE A 143 8.14 9.26 8.90
N LYS A 144 8.04 10.55 9.18
CA LYS A 144 7.98 11.07 10.55
C LYS A 144 6.57 10.92 11.10
N LYS A 145 6.44 10.52 12.37
CA LYS A 145 5.13 10.39 13.02
C LYS A 145 4.40 11.74 13.06
N GLY A 146 3.12 11.70 12.73
CA GLY A 146 2.25 12.88 12.71
C GLY A 146 0.80 12.50 12.46
N LYS A 147 0.08 13.28 11.65
CA LYS A 147 -1.38 13.28 11.57
C LYS A 147 -1.96 13.14 10.16
N ILE A 148 -1.14 12.93 9.14
CA ILE A 148 -1.60 12.82 7.75
C ILE A 148 -1.54 11.37 7.27
N GLY A 149 -2.65 10.87 6.76
CA GLY A 149 -2.71 9.59 6.06
C GLY A 149 -2.34 9.76 4.59
N ILE A 150 -1.70 8.73 3.99
CA ILE A 150 -1.40 8.72 2.56
C ILE A 150 -1.96 7.46 1.92
N VAL A 151 -2.67 7.61 0.80
CA VAL A 151 -3.06 6.52 -0.11
C VAL A 151 -2.46 6.79 -1.47
N SER A 152 -1.71 5.84 -2.02
CA SER A 152 -1.01 6.05 -3.29
C SER A 152 -0.91 4.77 -4.12
N LYS A 153 -1.02 4.91 -5.44
CA LYS A 153 -0.64 3.87 -6.40
C LYS A 153 0.86 3.82 -6.63
N SER A 154 1.55 4.95 -6.50
CA SER A 154 2.97 5.10 -6.79
C SER A 154 3.81 5.00 -5.53
N GLY A 155 4.84 4.15 -5.53
CA GLY A 155 5.84 4.09 -4.45
C GLY A 155 6.61 5.41 -4.33
N THR A 156 7.21 5.87 -5.41
CA THR A 156 8.06 7.08 -5.42
C THR A 156 7.30 8.34 -4.99
N LEU A 157 6.08 8.54 -5.51
CA LEU A 157 5.26 9.69 -5.13
C LEU A 157 4.76 9.60 -3.67
N THR A 158 4.63 8.40 -3.12
CA THR A 158 4.36 8.22 -1.68
C THR A 158 5.48 8.81 -0.84
N TYR A 159 6.75 8.55 -1.23
CA TYR A 159 7.92 9.06 -0.50
C TYR A 159 8.04 10.57 -0.62
N GLU A 160 7.82 11.11 -1.82
CA GLU A 160 7.79 12.55 -2.07
C GLU A 160 6.71 13.24 -1.23
N ALA A 161 5.49 12.73 -1.23
CA ALA A 161 4.40 13.27 -0.44
C ALA A 161 4.70 13.23 1.07
N ALA A 162 5.26 12.12 1.57
CA ALA A 162 5.63 12.00 2.98
C ALA A 162 6.70 13.02 3.37
N ASP A 163 7.71 13.25 2.53
CA ASP A 163 8.74 14.27 2.75
C ASP A 163 8.15 15.69 2.73
N GLN A 164 7.28 16.01 1.77
CA GLN A 164 6.58 17.30 1.69
C GLN A 164 5.73 17.56 2.93
N VAL A 165 4.96 16.59 3.37
CA VAL A 165 4.13 16.67 4.58
C VAL A 165 4.99 16.85 5.84
N ALA A 166 6.11 16.11 5.92
CA ALA A 166 7.05 16.24 7.05
C ALA A 166 7.75 17.60 7.08
N LYS A 167 8.16 18.15 5.93
CA LYS A 167 8.74 19.50 5.81
C LYS A 167 7.75 20.61 6.17
N ALA A 168 6.45 20.38 5.94
CA ALA A 168 5.39 21.27 6.38
C ALA A 168 5.01 21.09 7.87
N GLY A 169 5.74 20.28 8.63
CA GLY A 169 5.60 20.13 10.09
C GLY A 169 4.50 19.17 10.56
N MET A 170 3.83 18.43 9.65
CA MET A 170 2.65 17.64 10.01
C MET A 170 2.93 16.16 10.30
N GLY A 171 3.82 15.51 9.55
CA GLY A 171 4.12 14.08 9.67
C GLY A 171 2.97 13.14 9.28
N ILE A 172 3.25 11.84 9.31
CA ILE A 172 2.41 10.78 8.78
C ILE A 172 1.85 9.89 9.89
N THR A 173 0.57 9.53 9.82
CA THR A 173 -0.02 8.43 10.60
C THR A 173 0.29 7.10 9.92
N THR A 174 -0.34 6.84 8.80
CA THR A 174 -0.15 5.63 7.99
C THR A 174 -0.08 6.00 6.51
N ALA A 175 0.89 5.42 5.80
CA ALA A 175 0.92 5.45 4.34
C ALA A 175 0.63 4.06 3.78
N ILE A 176 -0.33 3.99 2.86
CA ILE A 176 -0.80 2.76 2.22
C ILE A 176 -0.50 2.87 0.72
N GLY A 177 0.47 2.08 0.25
CA GLY A 177 0.71 1.91 -1.17
C GLY A 177 -0.16 0.78 -1.71
N ILE A 178 -1.15 1.11 -2.53
CA ILE A 178 -2.14 0.12 -3.01
C ILE A 178 -1.70 -0.64 -4.26
N GLY A 179 -0.66 -0.16 -4.95
CA GLY A 179 -0.12 -0.78 -6.17
C GLY A 179 -0.68 -0.21 -7.47
N GLY A 180 0.08 -0.44 -8.55
CA GLY A 180 -0.21 0.07 -9.89
C GLY A 180 -0.71 -0.98 -10.89
N ASP A 181 -1.01 -2.20 -10.45
CA ASP A 181 -1.53 -3.27 -11.30
C ASP A 181 -3.03 -3.09 -11.58
N PRO A 182 -3.55 -3.63 -12.71
CA PRO A 182 -4.98 -3.56 -13.03
C PRO A 182 -5.88 -4.27 -12.01
N ILE A 183 -5.38 -5.35 -11.41
CA ILE A 183 -6.10 -6.13 -10.40
C ILE A 183 -5.34 -6.03 -9.08
N ILE A 184 -5.84 -5.19 -8.19
CA ILE A 184 -5.30 -4.99 -6.85
C ILE A 184 -6.24 -5.51 -5.77
N GLY A 185 -5.71 -5.78 -4.59
CA GLY A 185 -6.48 -6.21 -3.42
C GLY A 185 -7.36 -5.10 -2.87
N THR A 186 -6.75 -4.15 -2.17
CA THR A 186 -7.43 -2.99 -1.58
C THR A 186 -7.47 -1.82 -2.56
N THR A 187 -8.64 -1.28 -2.82
CA THR A 187 -8.87 -0.16 -3.72
C THR A 187 -8.55 1.19 -3.07
N THR A 188 -8.41 2.26 -3.88
CA THR A 188 -8.23 3.64 -3.38
C THR A 188 -9.33 4.02 -2.40
N ARG A 189 -10.61 3.74 -2.73
CA ARG A 189 -11.75 4.03 -1.87
C ARG A 189 -11.63 3.33 -0.51
N GLU A 190 -11.34 2.02 -0.50
CA GLU A 190 -11.23 1.24 0.74
C GLU A 190 -10.08 1.74 1.63
N ALA A 191 -8.93 2.09 1.03
CA ALA A 191 -7.80 2.63 1.77
C ALA A 191 -8.11 4.03 2.35
N VAL A 192 -8.80 4.89 1.58
CA VAL A 192 -9.28 6.19 2.07
C VAL A 192 -10.27 6.02 3.22
N GLU A 193 -11.23 5.09 3.10
CA GLU A 193 -12.21 4.79 4.15
C GLU A 193 -11.54 4.38 5.47
N LEU A 194 -10.50 3.55 5.41
CA LEU A 194 -9.70 3.19 6.59
C LEU A 194 -9.08 4.42 7.27
N LEU A 195 -8.50 5.34 6.51
CA LEU A 195 -7.89 6.56 7.05
C LEU A 195 -8.95 7.58 7.53
N MET A 196 -10.11 7.66 6.88
CA MET A 196 -11.24 8.48 7.34
C MET A 196 -11.74 8.04 8.72
N ASN A 197 -11.71 6.74 9.00
CA ASN A 197 -12.12 6.16 10.27
C ASN A 197 -11.01 6.14 11.33
N ASP A 198 -9.78 6.46 10.99
CA ASP A 198 -8.67 6.51 11.95
C ASP A 198 -8.70 7.81 12.76
N PRO A 199 -8.85 7.75 14.10
CA PRO A 199 -8.95 8.95 14.93
C PRO A 199 -7.65 9.77 15.00
N GLU A 200 -6.50 9.19 14.67
CA GLU A 200 -5.21 9.88 14.67
C GLU A 200 -4.96 10.65 13.36
N THR A 201 -5.68 10.29 12.28
CA THR A 201 -5.55 10.94 10.98
C THR A 201 -6.44 12.18 10.92
N GLU A 202 -5.85 13.36 10.66
CA GLU A 202 -6.58 14.64 10.54
C GLU A 202 -6.78 15.07 9.08
N GLY A 203 -5.94 14.62 8.17
CA GLY A 203 -6.04 14.89 6.72
C GLY A 203 -5.50 13.73 5.89
N ILE A 204 -5.88 13.65 4.64
CA ILE A 204 -5.49 12.54 3.76
C ILE A 204 -4.88 13.07 2.47
N VAL A 205 -3.76 12.50 2.05
CA VAL A 205 -3.18 12.69 0.72
C VAL A 205 -3.58 11.50 -0.14
N MET A 206 -4.23 11.75 -1.28
CA MET A 206 -4.64 10.76 -2.26
C MET A 206 -3.88 10.94 -3.57
N ILE A 207 -3.01 9.99 -3.91
CA ILE A 207 -2.19 10.01 -5.12
C ILE A 207 -2.67 8.93 -6.08
N GLY A 208 -3.12 9.37 -7.24
CA GLY A 208 -3.52 8.51 -8.35
C GLY A 208 -2.69 8.75 -9.60
N GLU A 209 -3.11 8.12 -10.65
CA GLU A 209 -2.49 8.20 -11.97
C GLU A 209 -3.53 8.04 -13.08
N ILE A 210 -3.15 8.23 -14.32
CA ILE A 210 -3.98 7.94 -15.48
C ILE A 210 -4.40 6.47 -15.51
N GLY A 211 -5.50 6.17 -16.16
CA GLY A 211 -6.03 4.81 -16.33
C GLY A 211 -6.97 4.36 -15.21
N GLY A 212 -7.98 3.60 -15.60
CA GLY A 212 -9.02 3.11 -14.70
C GLY A 212 -9.83 4.21 -14.01
N ASN A 213 -10.67 3.84 -13.05
CA ASN A 213 -11.65 4.76 -12.42
C ASN A 213 -11.59 4.76 -10.88
N LEU A 214 -10.57 4.16 -10.27
CA LEU A 214 -10.51 4.00 -8.81
C LEU A 214 -10.49 5.33 -8.06
N GLU A 215 -9.81 6.34 -8.59
CA GLU A 215 -9.76 7.68 -8.00
C GLU A 215 -11.11 8.39 -8.09
N ALA A 216 -11.82 8.22 -9.21
CA ALA A 216 -13.17 8.79 -9.38
C ALA A 216 -14.18 8.13 -8.44
N ILE A 217 -14.10 6.82 -8.24
CA ILE A 217 -14.93 6.08 -7.27
C ILE A 217 -14.64 6.57 -5.85
N ALA A 218 -13.37 6.70 -5.49
CA ALA A 218 -12.95 7.21 -4.19
C ALA A 218 -13.45 8.67 -3.97
N ALA A 219 -13.30 9.53 -4.98
CA ALA A 219 -13.73 10.92 -4.91
C ALA A 219 -15.24 11.07 -4.67
N ARG A 220 -16.07 10.30 -5.37
CA ARG A 220 -17.51 10.30 -5.15
C ARG A 220 -17.88 9.82 -3.75
N TRP A 221 -17.21 8.77 -3.26
CA TRP A 221 -17.41 8.29 -1.90
C TRP A 221 -17.00 9.33 -0.85
N ILE A 222 -15.86 10.05 -1.07
CA ILE A 222 -15.40 11.14 -0.20
C ILE A 222 -16.44 12.26 -0.14
N LYS A 223 -17.03 12.63 -1.27
CA LYS A 223 -18.08 13.67 -1.32
C LYS A 223 -19.28 13.35 -0.42
N GLU A 224 -19.64 12.08 -0.32
CA GLU A 224 -20.81 11.62 0.44
C GLU A 224 -20.48 11.32 1.92
N ASN A 225 -19.27 10.82 2.21
CA ASN A 225 -18.92 10.25 3.50
C ASN A 225 -17.67 10.91 4.15
N GLY A 226 -16.98 11.80 3.44
CA GLY A 226 -15.74 12.40 3.93
C GLY A 226 -15.95 13.31 5.13
N THR A 227 -15.18 13.08 6.19
CA THR A 227 -15.17 13.88 7.42
C THR A 227 -13.87 14.63 7.64
N LYS A 228 -12.87 14.37 6.79
CA LYS A 228 -11.53 14.95 6.86
C LYS A 228 -11.14 15.52 5.50
N PRO A 229 -10.34 16.59 5.45
CA PRO A 229 -9.88 17.16 4.20
C PRO A 229 -8.98 16.18 3.43
N VAL A 230 -9.10 16.22 2.11
CA VAL A 230 -8.28 15.40 1.20
C VAL A 230 -7.56 16.31 0.22
N VAL A 231 -6.24 16.14 0.13
CA VAL A 231 -5.40 16.74 -0.93
C VAL A 231 -5.09 15.66 -1.95
N GLY A 232 -5.31 15.96 -3.23
CA GLY A 232 -5.16 15.00 -4.32
C GLY A 232 -4.14 15.38 -5.36
N PHE A 233 -3.45 14.39 -5.91
CA PHE A 233 -2.56 14.53 -7.05
C PHE A 233 -2.76 13.38 -8.04
N ILE A 234 -2.76 13.68 -9.35
CA ILE A 234 -2.84 12.68 -10.41
C ILE A 234 -1.62 12.78 -11.31
N ALA A 235 -0.87 11.68 -11.38
CA ALA A 235 0.29 11.54 -12.27
C ALA A 235 -0.11 11.23 -13.70
N GLY A 236 0.78 11.56 -14.66
CA GLY A 236 0.64 11.17 -16.07
C GLY A 236 -0.07 12.17 -16.96
N GLU A 237 -0.15 13.47 -16.60
CA GLU A 237 -0.81 14.50 -17.39
C GLU A 237 -0.26 14.63 -18.83
N THR A 238 1.04 14.43 -19.00
CA THR A 238 1.71 14.48 -20.32
C THR A 238 1.82 13.12 -21.01
N ALA A 239 1.16 12.10 -20.49
CA ALA A 239 1.25 10.74 -21.03
C ALA A 239 0.56 10.64 -22.40
N PRO A 240 1.21 10.05 -23.43
CA PRO A 240 0.59 9.83 -24.71
C PRO A 240 -0.54 8.79 -24.61
N LYS A 241 -1.64 9.04 -25.32
CA LYS A 241 -2.80 8.12 -25.35
C LYS A 241 -2.39 6.73 -25.85
N GLY A 242 -2.94 5.68 -25.23
CA GLY A 242 -2.76 4.29 -25.64
C GLY A 242 -1.39 3.68 -25.30
N ARG A 243 -0.57 4.37 -24.51
CA ARG A 243 0.69 3.82 -23.99
C ARG A 243 0.60 3.61 -22.48
N THR A 244 1.16 2.48 -22.03
CA THR A 244 1.34 2.21 -20.60
C THR A 244 2.49 3.05 -20.06
N MET A 245 2.27 3.72 -18.92
CA MET A 245 3.23 4.64 -18.32
C MET A 245 3.69 4.14 -16.94
N GLY A 246 4.77 3.34 -16.93
CA GLY A 246 5.34 2.78 -15.71
C GLY A 246 4.54 1.59 -15.16
N HIS A 247 3.34 1.80 -14.68
CA HIS A 247 2.46 0.77 -14.15
C HIS A 247 1.58 0.14 -15.25
N ALA A 248 1.30 -1.17 -15.13
CA ALA A 248 0.44 -1.88 -16.09
C ALA A 248 -0.99 -1.32 -16.15
N GLY A 249 -1.48 -0.76 -15.05
CA GLY A 249 -2.79 -0.08 -14.97
C GLY A 249 -2.80 1.36 -15.45
N ALA A 250 -1.64 1.98 -15.67
CA ALA A 250 -1.50 3.39 -16.07
C ALA A 250 -1.58 3.55 -17.60
N ILE A 251 -2.76 3.31 -18.16
CA ILE A 251 -3.05 3.44 -19.59
C ILE A 251 -4.39 4.15 -19.79
N VAL A 252 -4.42 5.17 -20.66
CA VAL A 252 -5.65 5.87 -21.01
C VAL A 252 -6.43 5.06 -22.04
N GLY A 253 -7.56 4.49 -21.63
CA GLY A 253 -8.47 3.72 -22.48
C GLY A 253 -9.75 4.47 -22.84
N GLY A 254 -10.15 5.47 -22.04
CA GLY A 254 -11.39 6.22 -22.18
C GLY A 254 -11.26 7.72 -21.89
N ALA A 255 -12.38 8.45 -21.99
CA ALA A 255 -12.40 9.89 -21.73
C ALA A 255 -12.22 10.24 -20.25
N ASP A 256 -12.69 9.38 -19.34
CA ASP A 256 -12.65 9.60 -17.88
C ASP A 256 -11.35 9.09 -17.22
N ASP A 257 -10.46 8.47 -18.00
CA ASP A 257 -9.21 7.86 -17.50
C ASP A 257 -8.03 8.84 -17.58
N THR A 258 -8.21 10.00 -18.17
CA THR A 258 -7.17 11.02 -18.30
C THR A 258 -6.90 11.72 -16.98
N ALA A 259 -5.69 12.26 -16.80
CA ALA A 259 -5.37 13.05 -15.62
C ALA A 259 -6.32 14.24 -15.44
N GLU A 260 -6.61 14.95 -16.53
CA GLU A 260 -7.51 16.11 -16.54
C GLU A 260 -8.93 15.73 -16.06
N ALA A 261 -9.51 14.64 -16.60
CA ALA A 261 -10.84 14.19 -16.20
C ALA A 261 -10.88 13.79 -14.73
N LYS A 262 -9.87 13.06 -14.24
CA LYS A 262 -9.77 12.69 -12.83
C LYS A 262 -9.61 13.88 -11.90
N LYS A 263 -8.73 14.85 -12.25
CA LYS A 263 -8.55 16.11 -11.50
C LYS A 263 -9.87 16.86 -11.39
N ARG A 264 -10.61 16.98 -12.51
CA ARG A 264 -11.93 17.61 -12.53
C ARG A 264 -12.91 16.92 -11.60
N ILE A 265 -13.08 15.59 -11.71
CA ILE A 265 -13.99 14.81 -10.86
C ILE A 265 -13.62 14.96 -9.37
N MET A 266 -12.33 14.89 -9.04
CA MET A 266 -11.84 15.07 -7.67
C MET A 266 -12.19 16.45 -7.12
N SER A 267 -11.96 17.51 -7.91
CA SER A 267 -12.30 18.90 -7.52
C SER A 267 -13.82 19.09 -7.32
N GLU A 268 -14.65 18.55 -8.21
CA GLU A 268 -16.13 18.55 -8.09
C GLU A 268 -16.64 17.79 -6.87
N CYS A 269 -15.81 16.87 -6.36
CA CYS A 269 -16.07 16.10 -5.14
C CYS A 269 -15.50 16.74 -3.85
N GLY A 270 -14.92 17.95 -3.94
CA GLY A 270 -14.40 18.68 -2.78
C GLY A 270 -12.98 18.31 -2.37
N ILE A 271 -12.24 17.58 -3.21
CA ILE A 271 -10.83 17.26 -2.99
C ILE A 271 -9.97 18.44 -3.46
N HIS A 272 -9.00 18.84 -2.66
CA HIS A 272 -8.05 19.90 -2.98
C HIS A 272 -6.94 19.38 -3.90
N VAL A 273 -7.15 19.50 -5.22
CA VAL A 273 -6.22 18.97 -6.23
C VAL A 273 -5.04 19.94 -6.42
N VAL A 274 -3.82 19.39 -6.48
CA VAL A 274 -2.59 20.12 -6.81
C VAL A 274 -2.04 19.66 -8.16
N ASP A 275 -1.32 20.56 -8.85
CA ASP A 275 -0.72 20.29 -10.17
C ASP A 275 0.69 19.71 -10.09
N SER A 276 1.34 19.86 -8.94
CA SER A 276 2.69 19.33 -8.70
C SER A 276 2.74 18.59 -7.37
N PRO A 277 3.42 17.42 -7.29
CA PRO A 277 3.61 16.73 -6.03
C PRO A 277 4.34 17.57 -4.98
N ALA A 278 5.19 18.52 -5.41
CA ALA A 278 5.88 19.47 -4.53
C ALA A 278 4.94 20.41 -3.77
N GLN A 279 3.68 20.53 -4.18
CA GLN A 279 2.67 21.38 -3.53
C GLN A 279 1.85 20.65 -2.46
N ILE A 280 1.96 19.33 -2.35
CA ILE A 280 1.12 18.50 -1.48
C ILE A 280 1.21 18.95 -0.02
N GLY A 281 2.42 19.12 0.51
CA GLY A 281 2.62 19.52 1.91
C GLY A 281 2.07 20.92 2.21
N ALA A 282 2.37 21.90 1.36
CA ALA A 282 1.89 23.27 1.52
C ALA A 282 0.37 23.35 1.42
N LYS A 283 -0.24 22.64 0.46
CA LYS A 283 -1.70 22.59 0.32
C LYS A 283 -2.38 21.93 1.51
N MET A 284 -1.80 20.87 2.05
CA MET A 284 -2.34 20.22 3.23
C MET A 284 -2.28 21.15 4.46
N ALA A 285 -1.17 21.87 4.65
CA ALA A 285 -1.04 22.87 5.73
C ALA A 285 -2.09 23.98 5.60
N GLU A 286 -2.26 24.53 4.38
CA GLU A 286 -3.28 25.55 4.07
C GLU A 286 -4.69 25.06 4.45
N VAL A 287 -5.04 23.85 4.03
CA VAL A 287 -6.39 23.28 4.24
C VAL A 287 -6.66 22.96 5.71
N LEU A 288 -5.62 22.63 6.49
CA LEU A 288 -5.72 22.40 7.93
C LEU A 288 -5.59 23.69 8.77
N GLY A 289 -5.27 24.82 8.15
CA GLY A 289 -5.12 26.10 8.83
C GLY A 289 -3.87 26.17 9.73
N ILE A 290 -2.77 25.53 9.28
CA ILE A 290 -1.51 25.45 10.04
C ILE A 290 -0.43 26.31 9.37
#